data_7e98a7bb034317d0a0de4ca62d359138
#
_entry.id   7e98a7bb034317d0a0de4ca62d359138
#
_cell.length_a   1.000
_cell.length_b   1.000
_cell.length_c   1.000
_cell.angle_alpha   90.00
_cell.angle_beta   90.00
_cell.angle_gamma   90.00
#
_symmetry.space_group_name_H-M   'P 1'
#
loop_
_entity.id
_entity.type
_entity.pdbx_description
1 polymer ?
#
loop_
_entity_poly.entity_id
_entity_poly.type
_entity_poly.pdbx_seq_one_letter_code
_entity_poly.pdbx_strand_id
1 'polypeptide(L)'
;RYKNKLGPIIGASLHMGNWELAVWPLVLAGANPAAVYRSVNNPYVDQYLRDQRQDLYPGGLFGRGRVEGDHGESQKTARAIMDYVRQGGRLGVVCDLWDRTGLPVPFFGKDAATVTIPAMIARRTGARMWMSRCIRIGDDSHFEIELKELKVPRTANQSDDVKWVTAEMTKQFEAWVREMPEQWMWSNRRWG
;
A
#
# COMPACT_ATOMS: atom_id res chain seq x y z
N ARG A 1 -18.04 -18.59 -0.44
CA ARG A 1 -17.53 -19.17 -1.72
C ARG A 1 -16.56 -18.25 -2.49
N TYR A 2 -16.65 -16.93 -2.35
CA TYR A 2 -15.72 -15.98 -3.00
C TYR A 2 -14.36 -15.84 -2.28
N LYS A 3 -14.32 -16.06 -0.98
CA LYS A 3 -13.14 -15.84 -0.13
C LYS A 3 -11.86 -16.53 -0.62
N ASN A 4 -11.98 -17.76 -1.15
CA ASN A 4 -10.81 -18.56 -1.55
C ASN A 4 -10.42 -18.42 -3.04
N LYS A 5 -11.23 -17.76 -3.86
CA LYS A 5 -10.97 -17.61 -5.31
C LYS A 5 -10.14 -16.38 -5.66
N LEU A 6 -10.03 -15.40 -4.76
CA LEU A 6 -9.30 -14.15 -5.03
C LEU A 6 -7.77 -14.33 -5.00
N GLY A 7 -7.27 -15.33 -4.28
CA GLY A 7 -5.84 -15.55 -4.08
C GLY A 7 -5.15 -14.43 -3.28
N PRO A 8 -3.82 -14.43 -3.24
CA PRO A 8 -3.05 -13.38 -2.61
C PRO A 8 -3.13 -12.07 -3.42
N ILE A 9 -3.30 -10.95 -2.71
CA ILE A 9 -3.42 -9.61 -3.31
C ILE A 9 -2.50 -8.64 -2.60
N ILE A 10 -1.86 -7.78 -3.37
CA ILE A 10 -1.22 -6.55 -2.89
C ILE A 10 -2.07 -5.37 -3.38
N GLY A 11 -2.61 -4.61 -2.45
CA GLY A 11 -3.27 -3.34 -2.71
C GLY A 11 -2.29 -2.19 -2.47
N ALA A 12 -1.97 -1.43 -3.51
CA ALA A 12 -1.14 -0.24 -3.44
C ALA A 12 -2.03 1.00 -3.53
N SER A 13 -1.96 1.87 -2.55
CA SER A 13 -2.77 3.09 -2.45
C SER A 13 -1.89 4.32 -2.27
N LEU A 14 -2.50 5.49 -2.36
CA LEU A 14 -1.87 6.78 -2.08
C LEU A 14 -2.72 7.57 -1.08
N HIS A 15 -2.12 8.57 -0.42
CA HIS A 15 -2.82 9.45 0.54
C HIS A 15 -3.72 10.46 -0.21
N MET A 16 -4.81 9.99 -0.78
CA MET A 16 -5.74 10.77 -1.57
C MET A 16 -7.18 10.57 -1.07
N GLY A 17 -7.91 11.66 -0.89
CA GLY A 17 -9.25 11.65 -0.32
C GLY A 17 -9.30 10.96 1.03
N ASN A 18 -10.18 9.98 1.20
CA ASN A 18 -10.20 9.12 2.39
C ASN A 18 -9.61 7.74 2.07
N TRP A 19 -8.27 7.66 1.99
CA TRP A 19 -7.54 6.43 1.65
C TRP A 19 -7.81 5.24 2.61
N GLU A 20 -8.24 5.49 3.84
CA GLU A 20 -8.62 4.42 4.79
C GLU A 20 -9.83 3.62 4.26
N LEU A 21 -10.73 4.24 3.49
CA LEU A 21 -11.87 3.56 2.90
C LEU A 21 -11.52 2.71 1.67
N ALA A 22 -10.34 2.87 1.07
CA ALA A 22 -9.96 2.13 -0.13
C ALA A 22 -9.96 0.60 0.06
N VAL A 23 -9.89 0.12 1.30
CA VAL A 23 -9.94 -1.31 1.66
C VAL A 23 -11.37 -1.85 1.79
N TRP A 24 -12.37 -1.00 1.96
CA TRP A 24 -13.77 -1.40 2.23
C TRP A 24 -14.35 -2.43 1.25
N PRO A 25 -14.11 -2.36 -0.08
CA PRO A 25 -14.61 -3.37 -1.00
C PRO A 25 -14.15 -4.78 -0.65
N LEU A 26 -12.93 -4.94 -0.16
CA LEU A 26 -12.40 -6.23 0.31
C LEU A 26 -13.06 -6.69 1.61
N VAL A 27 -13.30 -5.77 2.54
CA VAL A 27 -13.97 -6.07 3.82
C VAL A 27 -15.39 -6.52 3.57
N LEU A 28 -16.16 -5.78 2.77
CA LEU A 28 -17.55 -6.10 2.43
C LEU A 28 -17.65 -7.42 1.66
N ALA A 29 -16.66 -7.75 0.83
CA ALA A 29 -16.56 -9.06 0.16
C ALA A 29 -16.18 -10.19 1.13
N GLY A 30 -15.99 -9.91 2.41
CA GLY A 30 -15.58 -10.85 3.44
C GLY A 30 -14.14 -11.38 3.26
N ALA A 31 -13.31 -10.64 2.56
CA ALA A 31 -11.90 -10.95 2.40
C ALA A 31 -11.13 -10.28 3.55
N ASN A 32 -10.54 -10.99 4.45
CA ASN A 32 -9.83 -10.43 5.60
C ASN A 32 -8.54 -9.69 5.18
N PRO A 33 -8.57 -8.40 4.79
CA PRO A 33 -7.37 -7.65 4.43
C PRO A 33 -6.54 -7.33 5.66
N ALA A 34 -5.22 -7.22 5.46
CA ALA A 34 -4.27 -6.68 6.40
C ALA A 34 -3.62 -5.42 5.82
N ALA A 35 -2.99 -4.61 6.66
CA ALA A 35 -2.24 -3.44 6.19
C ALA A 35 -0.88 -3.32 6.87
N VAL A 36 0.03 -2.64 6.17
CA VAL A 36 1.27 -2.12 6.75
C VAL A 36 1.00 -0.69 7.22
N TYR A 37 1.32 -0.40 8.47
CA TYR A 37 1.18 0.94 9.03
C TYR A 37 2.46 1.38 9.74
N ARG A 38 2.63 2.68 9.90
CA ARG A 38 3.73 3.23 10.70
C ARG A 38 3.32 3.24 12.17
N SER A 39 3.98 2.43 12.99
CA SER A 39 3.80 2.45 14.44
C SER A 39 4.23 3.80 15.03
N VAL A 40 3.49 4.30 16.00
CA VAL A 40 3.85 5.51 16.73
C VAL A 40 4.59 5.17 18.02
N ASN A 41 5.45 6.09 18.49
CA ASN A 41 6.31 5.81 19.64
C ASN A 41 5.54 5.66 20.95
N ASN A 42 4.43 6.41 21.13
CA ASN A 42 3.59 6.28 22.29
C ASN A 42 2.72 5.00 22.20
N PRO A 43 2.90 4.00 23.07
CA PRO A 43 2.20 2.72 22.97
C PRO A 43 0.69 2.83 23.15
N TYR A 44 0.21 3.79 23.93
CA TYR A 44 -1.23 4.02 24.14
C TYR A 44 -1.88 4.61 22.88
N VAL A 45 -1.19 5.54 22.22
CA VAL A 45 -1.67 6.11 20.96
C VAL A 45 -1.61 5.06 19.84
N ASP A 46 -0.55 4.26 19.80
CA ASP A 46 -0.43 3.16 18.84
C ASP A 46 -1.58 2.15 18.99
N GLN A 47 -1.88 1.75 20.22
CA GLN A 47 -2.98 0.83 20.51
C GLN A 47 -4.33 1.45 20.10
N TYR A 48 -4.58 2.69 20.45
CA TYR A 48 -5.81 3.40 20.04
C TYR A 48 -5.97 3.41 18.51
N LEU A 49 -4.92 3.74 17.77
CA LEU A 49 -4.96 3.74 16.29
C LEU A 49 -5.20 2.33 15.71
N ARG A 50 -4.67 1.30 16.35
CA ARG A 50 -4.92 -0.10 15.97
C ARG A 50 -6.38 -0.49 16.18
N ASP A 51 -6.94 -0.12 17.34
CA ASP A 51 -8.33 -0.41 17.69
C ASP A 51 -9.31 0.26 16.72
N GLN A 52 -9.03 1.50 16.31
CA GLN A 52 -9.83 2.21 15.31
C GLN A 52 -9.79 1.55 13.92
N ARG A 53 -8.75 0.78 13.61
CA ARG A 53 -8.54 0.14 12.30
C ARG A 53 -8.87 -1.34 12.26
N GLN A 54 -9.19 -1.97 13.38
CA GLN A 54 -9.37 -3.42 13.44
C GLN A 54 -10.48 -3.93 12.52
N ASP A 55 -11.58 -3.16 12.37
CA ASP A 55 -12.71 -3.53 11.52
C ASP A 55 -12.37 -3.37 10.02
N LEU A 56 -11.46 -2.44 9.69
CA LEU A 56 -10.96 -2.24 8.33
C LEU A 56 -9.93 -3.30 7.92
N TYR A 57 -9.19 -3.83 8.91
CA TYR A 57 -8.11 -4.77 8.65
C TYR A 57 -8.22 -6.03 9.53
N PRO A 58 -9.28 -6.83 9.34
CA PRO A 58 -9.48 -8.05 10.12
C PRO A 58 -8.38 -9.10 9.92
N GLY A 59 -7.56 -8.99 8.87
CA GLY A 59 -6.36 -9.80 8.66
C GLY A 59 -5.15 -9.35 9.47
N GLY A 60 -5.24 -8.20 10.15
CA GLY A 60 -4.22 -7.66 11.04
C GLY A 60 -3.48 -6.44 10.51
N LEU A 61 -2.71 -5.82 11.41
CA LEU A 61 -1.90 -4.65 11.14
C LEU A 61 -0.41 -4.96 11.39
N PHE A 62 0.40 -4.84 10.35
CA PHE A 62 1.86 -5.01 10.44
C PHE A 62 2.51 -3.66 10.74
N GLY A 63 2.99 -3.49 11.97
CA GLY A 63 3.68 -2.27 12.39
C GLY A 63 5.09 -2.18 11.80
N ARG A 64 5.47 -1.01 11.27
CA ARG A 64 6.81 -0.71 10.76
C ARG A 64 7.38 0.47 11.54
N GLY A 65 8.63 0.32 12.01
CA GLY A 65 9.45 1.46 12.42
C GLY A 65 9.20 2.03 13.81
N ARG A 66 9.06 1.19 14.85
CA ARG A 66 9.00 1.68 16.24
C ARG A 66 10.30 2.26 16.76
N VAL A 67 11.45 1.73 16.33
CA VAL A 67 12.76 2.16 16.80
C VAL A 67 13.70 2.30 15.61
N GLU A 68 14.28 3.46 15.45
CA GLU A 68 15.34 3.70 14.48
C GLU A 68 16.55 2.84 14.88
N GLY A 69 16.94 1.89 14.01
CA GLY A 69 18.07 0.97 14.26
C GLY A 69 17.68 -0.45 14.68
N ASP A 70 16.41 -0.78 14.96
CA ASP A 70 16.01 -2.17 15.24
C ASP A 70 15.81 -2.98 13.95
N HIS A 71 16.93 -3.45 13.40
CA HIS A 71 16.95 -4.32 12.22
C HIS A 71 16.29 -5.68 12.48
N GLY A 72 16.22 -6.15 13.71
CA GLY A 72 15.64 -7.43 14.09
C GLY A 72 14.12 -7.43 13.99
N GLU A 73 13.44 -6.42 14.51
CA GLU A 73 11.98 -6.27 14.37
C GLU A 73 11.56 -6.02 12.92
N SER A 74 12.30 -5.18 12.19
CA SER A 74 12.04 -4.94 10.78
C SER A 74 12.11 -6.20 9.94
N GLN A 75 13.08 -7.09 10.20
CA GLN A 75 13.21 -8.37 9.49
C GLN A 75 12.09 -9.34 9.86
N LYS A 76 11.71 -9.42 11.13
CA LYS A 76 10.58 -10.25 11.58
C LYS A 76 9.27 -9.81 10.92
N THR A 77 8.99 -8.51 10.91
CA THR A 77 7.81 -7.95 10.24
C THR A 77 7.81 -8.24 8.74
N ALA A 78 8.94 -8.07 8.06
CA ALA A 78 9.06 -8.38 6.64
C ALA A 78 8.80 -9.86 6.34
N ARG A 79 9.31 -10.78 7.16
CA ARG A 79 9.04 -12.22 7.04
C ARG A 79 7.55 -12.53 7.27
N ALA A 80 6.97 -11.99 8.33
CA ALA A 80 5.55 -12.19 8.65
C ALA A 80 4.64 -11.70 7.51
N ILE A 81 4.94 -10.56 6.91
CA ILE A 81 4.23 -10.03 5.73
C ILE A 81 4.35 -11.00 4.55
N MET A 82 5.56 -11.47 4.24
CA MET A 82 5.78 -12.41 3.14
C MET A 82 5.01 -13.71 3.34
N ASP A 83 5.02 -14.25 4.55
CA ASP A 83 4.33 -15.50 4.88
C ASP A 83 2.82 -15.33 4.85
N TYR A 84 2.30 -14.20 5.36
CA TYR A 84 0.89 -13.87 5.27
C TYR A 84 0.40 -13.83 3.80
N VAL A 85 1.15 -13.16 2.92
CA VAL A 85 0.77 -13.08 1.50
C VAL A 85 0.90 -14.44 0.82
N ARG A 86 1.95 -15.23 1.09
CA ARG A 86 2.11 -16.58 0.54
C ARG A 86 0.96 -17.53 0.91
N GLN A 87 0.39 -17.35 2.09
CA GLN A 87 -0.78 -18.10 2.58
C GLN A 87 -2.11 -17.63 1.97
N GLY A 88 -2.07 -16.74 0.98
CA GLY A 88 -3.26 -16.21 0.31
C GLY A 88 -3.78 -14.90 0.90
N GLY A 89 -3.00 -14.25 1.76
CA GLY A 89 -3.33 -12.99 2.41
C GLY A 89 -3.47 -11.83 1.43
N ARG A 90 -4.23 -10.81 1.83
CA ARG A 90 -4.49 -9.58 1.07
C ARG A 90 -3.94 -8.41 1.86
N LEU A 91 -2.89 -7.79 1.34
CA LEU A 91 -2.12 -6.75 2.03
C LEU A 91 -2.33 -5.39 1.37
N GLY A 92 -2.78 -4.41 2.15
CA GLY A 92 -2.82 -3.01 1.75
C GLY A 92 -1.56 -2.26 2.18
N VAL A 93 -1.03 -1.42 1.29
CA VAL A 93 0.13 -0.56 1.54
C VAL A 93 -0.10 0.80 0.90
N VAL A 94 0.07 1.88 1.66
CA VAL A 94 0.12 3.23 1.10
C VAL A 94 1.55 3.51 0.65
N CYS A 95 1.74 3.93 -0.61
CA CYS A 95 3.02 3.82 -1.32
C CYS A 95 3.55 5.13 -1.90
N ASP A 96 2.92 6.26 -1.62
CA ASP A 96 3.22 7.57 -2.22
C ASP A 96 4.16 8.46 -1.38
N LEU A 97 4.69 7.94 -0.29
CA LEU A 97 5.66 8.68 0.53
C LEU A 97 7.09 8.50 0.03
N TRP A 98 7.93 9.47 0.38
CA TRP A 98 9.38 9.35 0.21
C TRP A 98 9.94 8.19 1.04
N ASP A 99 10.80 7.37 0.44
CA ASP A 99 11.54 6.30 1.12
C ASP A 99 13.04 6.50 0.88
N ARG A 100 13.83 6.70 1.95
CA ARG A 100 15.28 6.93 1.85
C ARG A 100 16.02 5.85 1.05
N THR A 101 15.53 4.62 1.06
CA THR A 101 16.11 3.47 0.35
C THR A 101 15.34 3.13 -0.92
N GLY A 102 14.39 3.98 -1.29
CA GLY A 102 13.51 3.77 -2.43
C GLY A 102 14.20 3.90 -3.78
N LEU A 103 13.56 3.36 -4.79
CA LEU A 103 13.98 3.53 -6.18
C LEU A 103 13.68 4.96 -6.64
N PRO A 104 14.65 5.70 -7.21
CA PRO A 104 14.34 6.96 -7.88
C PRO A 104 13.46 6.70 -9.10
N VAL A 105 12.26 7.28 -9.10
CA VAL A 105 11.27 7.16 -10.17
C VAL A 105 10.75 8.56 -10.48
N PRO A 106 10.61 8.95 -11.76
CA PRO A 106 10.01 10.23 -12.12
C PRO A 106 8.59 10.38 -11.55
N PHE A 107 8.35 11.52 -10.91
CA PHE A 107 7.05 11.93 -10.38
C PHE A 107 6.94 13.44 -10.50
N PHE A 108 6.02 13.94 -11.31
CA PHE A 108 5.93 15.36 -11.71
C PHE A 108 7.24 15.93 -12.28
N GLY A 109 7.93 15.13 -13.10
CA GLY A 109 9.16 15.54 -13.78
C GLY A 109 10.42 15.59 -12.89
N LYS A 110 10.32 15.16 -11.62
CA LYS A 110 11.46 15.04 -10.69
C LYS A 110 11.57 13.62 -10.16
N ASP A 111 12.77 13.14 -9.95
CA ASP A 111 12.99 11.83 -9.32
C ASP A 111 12.51 11.86 -7.87
N ALA A 112 11.65 10.90 -7.55
CA ALA A 112 11.13 10.68 -6.20
C ALA A 112 11.50 9.27 -5.73
N ALA A 113 12.23 9.17 -4.63
CA ALA A 113 12.61 7.89 -4.05
C ALA A 113 11.36 7.14 -3.56
N THR A 114 11.03 6.08 -4.28
CA THR A 114 9.76 5.35 -4.17
C THR A 114 9.95 3.97 -3.58
N VAL A 115 9.08 3.61 -2.63
CA VAL A 115 9.08 2.28 -1.99
C VAL A 115 8.84 1.18 -3.01
N THR A 116 9.70 0.16 -3.00
CA THR A 116 9.62 -1.00 -3.90
C THR A 116 8.94 -2.23 -3.28
N ILE A 117 8.65 -2.17 -1.98
CA ILE A 117 8.14 -3.30 -1.19
C ILE A 117 6.89 -3.94 -1.81
N PRO A 118 5.84 -3.20 -2.22
CA PRO A 118 4.65 -3.81 -2.82
C PRO A 118 4.96 -4.61 -4.08
N ALA A 119 5.76 -4.02 -4.98
CA ALA A 119 6.20 -4.67 -6.21
C ALA A 119 7.03 -5.94 -5.94
N MET A 120 7.95 -5.85 -4.99
CA MET A 120 8.81 -6.97 -4.59
C MET A 120 7.99 -8.13 -4.00
N ILE A 121 7.04 -7.84 -3.11
CA ILE A 121 6.18 -8.87 -2.52
C ILE A 121 5.32 -9.52 -3.60
N ALA A 122 4.65 -8.73 -4.44
CA ALA A 122 3.81 -9.24 -5.52
C ALA A 122 4.62 -10.13 -6.49
N ARG A 123 5.83 -9.71 -6.84
CA ARG A 123 6.73 -10.48 -7.73
C ARG A 123 7.18 -11.81 -7.12
N ARG A 124 7.52 -11.82 -5.82
CA ARG A 124 8.04 -13.00 -5.11
C ARG A 124 6.97 -14.02 -4.70
N THR A 125 5.76 -13.55 -4.42
CA THR A 125 4.68 -14.40 -3.89
C THR A 125 3.71 -14.89 -4.96
N GLY A 126 3.72 -14.27 -6.13
CA GLY A 126 2.69 -14.55 -7.12
C GLY A 126 1.41 -13.76 -6.91
N ALA A 127 1.36 -12.88 -5.95
CA ALA A 127 0.18 -12.08 -5.68
C ALA A 127 -0.20 -11.18 -6.88
N ARG A 128 -1.51 -11.01 -7.08
CA ARG A 128 -2.02 -9.96 -7.97
C ARG A 128 -1.79 -8.60 -7.33
N MET A 129 -1.52 -7.59 -8.13
CA MET A 129 -1.33 -6.24 -7.64
C MET A 129 -2.46 -5.34 -8.14
N TRP A 130 -3.08 -4.62 -7.22
CA TRP A 130 -4.12 -3.65 -7.49
C TRP A 130 -3.71 -2.29 -6.96
N MET A 131 -3.88 -1.27 -7.76
CA MET A 131 -3.77 0.12 -7.33
C MET A 131 -5.15 0.63 -6.97
N SER A 132 -5.25 1.48 -5.94
CA SER A 132 -6.52 2.06 -5.49
C SER A 132 -6.38 3.53 -5.13
N ARG A 133 -7.43 4.30 -5.44
CA ARG A 133 -7.68 5.63 -4.86
C ARG A 133 -9.08 5.69 -4.29
N CYS A 134 -9.27 6.54 -3.29
CA CYS A 134 -10.58 6.87 -2.75
C CYS A 134 -10.74 8.38 -2.82
N ILE A 135 -11.72 8.86 -3.53
CA ILE A 135 -11.99 10.28 -3.73
C ILE A 135 -13.33 10.66 -3.12
N ARG A 136 -13.42 11.86 -2.57
CA ARG A 136 -14.69 12.45 -2.12
C ARG A 136 -15.42 13.05 -3.32
N ILE A 137 -16.70 12.79 -3.41
CA ILE A 137 -17.59 13.35 -4.43
C ILE A 137 -18.48 14.40 -3.77
N GLY A 138 -18.40 15.63 -4.24
CA GLY A 138 -19.13 16.75 -3.63
C GLY A 138 -18.64 17.11 -2.22
N ASP A 139 -19.50 17.72 -1.44
CA ASP A 139 -19.17 18.30 -0.12
C ASP A 139 -19.62 17.42 1.06
N ASP A 140 -20.28 16.33 0.79
CA ASP A 140 -20.81 15.41 1.80
C ASP A 140 -19.88 14.18 2.05
N SER A 141 -20.40 13.16 2.71
CA SER A 141 -19.69 11.90 3.01
C SER A 141 -19.80 10.85 1.90
N HIS A 142 -19.93 11.30 0.66
CA HIS A 142 -19.95 10.42 -0.50
C HIS A 142 -18.54 10.19 -1.05
N PHE A 143 -18.17 8.92 -1.24
CA PHE A 143 -16.83 8.53 -1.71
C PHE A 143 -16.94 7.55 -2.86
N GLU A 144 -16.05 7.70 -3.82
CA GLU A 144 -15.84 6.76 -4.91
C GLU A 144 -14.48 6.07 -4.76
N ILE A 145 -14.48 4.74 -4.94
CA ILE A 145 -13.25 3.94 -4.87
C ILE A 145 -12.96 3.39 -6.26
N GLU A 146 -11.86 3.84 -6.84
CA GLU A 146 -11.34 3.33 -8.11
C GLU A 146 -10.27 2.27 -7.86
N LEU A 147 -10.39 1.15 -8.59
CA LEU A 147 -9.43 0.05 -8.55
C LEU A 147 -8.87 -0.21 -9.95
N LYS A 148 -7.56 -0.34 -10.07
CA LYS A 148 -6.88 -0.67 -11.32
C LYS A 148 -5.86 -1.78 -11.11
N GLU A 149 -5.99 -2.89 -11.83
CA GLU A 149 -5.02 -3.97 -11.76
C GLU A 149 -3.73 -3.59 -12.49
N LEU A 150 -2.60 -3.83 -11.83
CA LEU A 150 -1.28 -3.73 -12.43
C LEU A 150 -0.71 -5.14 -12.62
N LYS A 151 -0.54 -5.54 -13.86
CA LYS A 151 0.07 -6.84 -14.20
C LYS A 151 1.53 -6.85 -13.82
N VAL A 152 1.91 -7.77 -12.94
CA VAL A 152 3.29 -7.94 -12.48
C VAL A 152 4.04 -8.85 -13.46
N PRO A 153 5.05 -8.36 -14.19
CA PRO A 153 5.85 -9.19 -15.09
C PRO A 153 6.62 -10.25 -14.29
N ARG A 154 6.94 -11.35 -14.96
CA ARG A 154 7.67 -12.49 -14.36
C ARG A 154 8.75 -12.95 -15.34
N THR A 155 9.64 -12.03 -15.66
CA THR A 155 10.79 -12.31 -16.52
C THR A 155 11.90 -13.06 -15.74
N ALA A 156 12.98 -13.39 -16.41
CA ALA A 156 14.16 -13.94 -15.76
C ALA A 156 14.84 -12.92 -14.81
N ASN A 157 14.66 -11.62 -15.05
CA ASN A 157 15.24 -10.56 -14.23
C ASN A 157 14.23 -9.99 -13.23
N GLN A 158 14.22 -10.53 -12.03
CA GLN A 158 13.33 -10.08 -10.95
C GLN A 158 13.54 -8.60 -10.57
N SER A 159 14.76 -8.10 -10.63
CA SER A 159 15.07 -6.70 -10.29
C SER A 159 14.41 -5.73 -11.27
N ASP A 160 14.48 -6.03 -12.55
CA ASP A 160 13.89 -5.17 -13.59
C ASP A 160 12.36 -5.25 -13.57
N ASP A 161 11.78 -6.43 -13.27
CA ASP A 161 10.34 -6.57 -13.03
C ASP A 161 9.88 -5.64 -11.90
N VAL A 162 10.59 -5.61 -10.76
CA VAL A 162 10.27 -4.76 -9.61
C VAL A 162 10.40 -3.27 -9.95
N LYS A 163 11.46 -2.89 -10.66
CA LYS A 163 11.65 -1.50 -11.11
C LYS A 163 10.50 -1.06 -12.01
N TRP A 164 10.15 -1.89 -12.98
CA TRP A 164 9.07 -1.61 -13.92
C TRP A 164 7.72 -1.45 -13.21
N VAL A 165 7.36 -2.37 -12.31
CA VAL A 165 6.12 -2.30 -11.53
C VAL A 165 6.09 -1.04 -10.67
N THR A 166 7.20 -0.68 -10.03
CA THR A 166 7.29 0.53 -9.20
C THR A 166 7.10 1.79 -10.04
N ALA A 167 7.68 1.84 -11.25
CA ALA A 167 7.53 2.95 -12.17
C ALA A 167 6.08 3.09 -12.67
N GLU A 168 5.45 2.00 -13.10
CA GLU A 168 4.05 2.03 -13.58
C GLU A 168 3.06 2.38 -12.46
N MET A 169 3.28 1.88 -11.25
CA MET A 169 2.50 2.28 -10.07
C MET A 169 2.61 3.80 -9.83
N THR A 170 3.83 4.33 -9.83
CA THR A 170 4.08 5.76 -9.60
C THR A 170 3.47 6.63 -10.69
N LYS A 171 3.58 6.22 -11.95
CA LYS A 171 2.95 6.87 -13.09
C LYS A 171 1.42 6.94 -12.97
N GLN A 172 0.80 5.84 -12.50
CA GLN A 172 -0.64 5.84 -12.26
C GLN A 172 -1.03 6.77 -11.12
N PHE A 173 -0.24 6.82 -10.04
CA PHE A 173 -0.48 7.74 -8.94
C PHE A 173 -0.35 9.20 -9.39
N GLU A 174 0.66 9.53 -10.20
CA GLU A 174 0.79 10.87 -10.78
C GLU A 174 -0.43 11.25 -11.63
N ALA A 175 -0.92 10.32 -12.46
CA ALA A 175 -2.12 10.56 -13.27
C ALA A 175 -3.33 10.89 -12.39
N TRP A 176 -3.56 10.13 -11.33
CA TRP A 176 -4.64 10.37 -10.40
C TRP A 176 -4.51 11.70 -9.63
N VAL A 177 -3.29 12.06 -9.22
CA VAL A 177 -3.04 13.34 -8.55
C VAL A 177 -3.26 14.51 -9.52
N ARG A 178 -2.90 14.37 -10.81
CA ARG A 178 -3.17 15.40 -11.84
C ARG A 178 -4.65 15.62 -12.10
N GLU A 179 -5.47 14.57 -11.98
CA GLU A 179 -6.93 14.69 -12.15
C GLU A 179 -7.60 15.46 -11.00
N MET A 180 -7.17 15.25 -9.74
CA MET A 180 -7.75 15.85 -8.54
C MET A 180 -6.64 16.21 -7.53
N PRO A 181 -5.80 17.22 -7.85
CA PRO A 181 -4.65 17.56 -7.01
C PRO A 181 -5.04 18.04 -5.62
N GLU A 182 -6.22 18.62 -5.44
CA GLU A 182 -6.74 19.12 -4.17
C GLU A 182 -7.04 17.99 -3.17
N GLN A 183 -7.22 16.77 -3.63
CA GLN A 183 -7.51 15.62 -2.77
C GLN A 183 -6.27 14.83 -2.35
N TRP A 184 -5.09 15.13 -2.91
CA TRP A 184 -3.86 14.47 -2.49
C TRP A 184 -3.23 15.18 -1.29
N MET A 185 -2.65 14.42 -0.36
CA MET A 185 -2.04 14.95 0.86
C MET A 185 -0.65 15.55 0.59
N TRP A 186 -0.60 16.79 0.11
CA TRP A 186 0.63 17.54 -0.22
C TRP A 186 1.55 17.80 0.98
N SER A 187 1.05 17.72 2.21
CA SER A 187 1.84 17.89 3.44
C SER A 187 2.84 16.76 3.68
N ASN A 188 2.66 15.63 3.03
CA ASN A 188 3.58 14.51 3.12
C ASN A 188 4.81 14.72 2.24
N ARG A 189 6.01 14.38 2.77
CA ARG A 189 7.24 14.42 1.99
C ARG A 189 7.20 13.39 0.87
N ARG A 190 7.37 13.83 -0.37
CA ARG A 190 7.45 12.96 -1.56
C ARG A 190 8.81 13.04 -2.26
N TRP A 191 9.46 14.20 -2.23
CA TRP A 191 10.80 14.42 -2.78
C TRP A 191 11.83 14.60 -1.66
N GLY A 192 13.11 14.25 -1.96
CA GLY A 192 14.25 14.39 -1.06
C GLY A 192 14.90 15.76 -1.10
#